data_3130155ab19657aaf0dc395681d2b22a
#
_entry.id   3130155ab19657aaf0dc395681d2b22a
#
_cell.length_a   1.000
_cell.length_b   1.000
_cell.length_c   1.000
_cell.angle_alpha   90.00
_cell.angle_beta   90.00
_cell.angle_gamma   90.00
#
_symmetry.space_group_name_H-M   'P 1'
#
loop_
_entity.id
_entity.type
_entity.pdbx_description
1 polymer ?
#
loop_
_entity_poly.entity_id
_entity_poly.type
_entity_poly.pdbx_seq_one_letter_code
_entity_poly.pdbx_strand_id
1 'polypeptide(L)'
;LQQSLVQHTPGNIASLQDESRLARIVFSLSTIAVLTKIFGFAEKFVIAHFFGTSDTADVYFASTGIILSIIWLVRELMYPSLLPVFADSLSKSASASGNLFRKAFLSAAGFLAVAALVLIFFCGHLTKLLLPGFSESKRLVTVNLLRMLSPAVFFLGLTMVTYTTLNARKKFLKAAFPEAVLKLFIVLGLIALLPVLGIYALAVVMGLGGLGCLLAQLYFIPEHKSLTKQDNDKNGTEYFKNVLLLMGPLVVGVIFSRISGLVDNLLASMLPSGQLSYLGYSKKLIDAILLIGPVALVTVIYSQLSHLASAKEYEKFTSLISKTFRLLIYLSVPVACLLIGLNQPIIRVLFQRGEFTADSTFGTSRAFMIYAFGLITFSLEVLFVHSFFALKDTKTPVTYGILCVFLDITLAIALLKPLGFLGIAGAFVISKTAKIIILGAILNKRCAGLFDLKIVPYLIKLSATTCVLLLSLRFLLGINNPDSLINTFAFDLMLPGIGALLVFAGCSYLLRIDEFKALVSLLRYRRAAISTLYEEAK
;
A
#
# COMPACT_ATOMS: atom_id res chain seq x y z
N LEU A 1 50.10 30.73 -3.49
CA LEU A 1 48.78 30.81 -2.82
C LEU A 1 47.71 31.56 -3.63
N GLN A 2 47.81 31.60 -4.98
CA GLN A 2 46.83 32.27 -5.82
C GLN A 2 46.58 31.57 -7.18
N GLN A 3 46.89 30.27 -7.27
CA GLN A 3 46.70 29.49 -8.52
C GLN A 3 45.97 28.14 -8.37
N SER A 4 45.10 27.98 -7.36
CA SER A 4 44.32 26.73 -7.15
C SER A 4 42.81 26.96 -7.07
N LEU A 5 42.28 28.04 -7.63
CA LEU A 5 40.84 28.27 -7.79
C LEU A 5 40.52 28.32 -9.27
N VAL A 6 39.54 27.52 -9.65
CA VAL A 6 38.88 27.45 -10.99
C VAL A 6 39.52 26.51 -12.02
N GLN A 7 39.37 25.21 -11.80
CA GLN A 7 39.09 24.30 -12.93
C GLN A 7 37.68 23.75 -12.75
N HIS A 8 36.68 24.53 -13.14
CA HIS A 8 35.36 24.01 -13.46
C HIS A 8 35.44 23.31 -14.83
N THR A 9 35.70 21.99 -14.78
CA THR A 9 35.59 21.15 -15.96
C THR A 9 34.13 21.06 -16.41
N PRO A 10 33.82 21.12 -17.73
CA PRO A 10 32.45 21.04 -18.28
C PRO A 10 31.68 19.79 -17.85
N GLY A 11 32.35 18.74 -17.40
CA GLY A 11 31.75 17.51 -16.88
C GLY A 11 31.01 17.67 -15.55
N ASN A 12 31.38 18.66 -14.72
CA ASN A 12 30.75 18.86 -13.42
C ASN A 12 29.39 19.60 -13.51
N ILE A 13 29.20 20.47 -14.50
CA ILE A 13 27.94 21.19 -14.70
C ILE A 13 26.85 20.26 -15.28
N ALA A 14 27.21 19.36 -16.18
CA ALA A 14 26.28 18.36 -16.73
C ALA A 14 25.82 17.37 -15.65
N SER A 15 26.70 16.91 -14.75
CA SER A 15 26.32 16.03 -13.64
C SER A 15 25.41 16.73 -12.62
N LEU A 16 25.67 17.98 -12.27
CA LEU A 16 24.84 18.79 -11.38
C LEU A 16 23.44 19.07 -11.98
N GLN A 17 23.36 19.29 -13.29
CA GLN A 17 22.08 19.46 -13.98
C GLN A 17 21.28 18.16 -14.04
N ASP A 18 21.93 17.01 -14.22
CA ASP A 18 21.29 15.71 -14.18
C ASP A 18 20.83 15.35 -12.77
N GLU A 19 21.60 15.63 -11.73
CA GLU A 19 21.21 15.44 -10.33
C GLU A 19 20.02 16.31 -9.94
N SER A 20 20.02 17.59 -10.32
CA SER A 20 18.91 18.51 -10.04
C SER A 20 17.63 18.13 -10.79
N ARG A 21 17.76 17.61 -12.00
CA ARG A 21 16.64 17.07 -12.79
C ARG A 21 16.08 15.80 -12.15
N LEU A 22 16.94 14.89 -11.72
CA LEU A 22 16.55 13.65 -11.02
C LEU A 22 15.84 13.98 -9.70
N ALA A 23 16.39 14.90 -8.91
CA ALA A 23 15.78 15.35 -7.66
C ALA A 23 14.37 15.93 -7.88
N ARG A 24 14.17 16.77 -8.92
CA ARG A 24 12.85 17.31 -9.28
C ARG A 24 11.87 16.22 -9.69
N ILE A 25 12.29 15.23 -10.47
CA ILE A 25 11.45 14.10 -10.87
C ILE A 25 11.04 13.29 -9.64
N VAL A 26 11.97 12.96 -8.75
CA VAL A 26 11.70 12.22 -7.50
C VAL A 26 10.74 13.01 -6.61
N PHE A 27 10.96 14.30 -6.43
CA PHE A 27 10.06 15.16 -5.64
C PHE A 27 8.64 15.19 -6.22
N SER A 28 8.52 15.43 -7.54
CA SER A 28 7.21 15.45 -8.21
C SER A 28 6.49 14.10 -8.12
N LEU A 29 7.20 12.99 -8.30
CA LEU A 29 6.63 11.65 -8.14
C LEU A 29 6.16 11.38 -6.71
N SER A 30 6.95 11.78 -5.71
CA SER A 30 6.58 11.67 -4.30
C SER A 30 5.34 12.48 -3.98
N THR A 31 5.24 13.71 -4.49
CA THR A 31 4.07 14.57 -4.33
C THR A 31 2.83 13.94 -4.97
N ILE A 32 2.92 13.45 -6.21
CA ILE A 32 1.82 12.76 -6.89
C ILE A 32 1.39 11.50 -6.12
N ALA A 33 2.36 10.71 -5.63
CA ALA A 33 2.07 9.53 -4.83
C ALA A 33 1.31 9.86 -3.54
N VAL A 34 1.73 10.91 -2.82
CA VAL A 34 1.05 11.39 -1.61
C VAL A 34 -0.37 11.86 -1.94
N LEU A 35 -0.55 12.68 -2.98
CA LEU A 35 -1.88 13.15 -3.42
C LEU A 35 -2.79 11.98 -3.80
N THR A 36 -2.29 11.00 -4.55
CA THR A 36 -3.04 9.79 -4.92
C THR A 36 -3.55 9.03 -3.69
N LYS A 37 -2.75 9.01 -2.61
CA LYS A 37 -3.14 8.35 -1.36
C LYS A 37 -4.15 9.18 -0.57
N ILE A 38 -3.96 10.48 -0.50
CA ILE A 38 -4.93 11.39 0.14
C ILE A 38 -6.30 11.25 -0.54
N PHE A 39 -6.37 11.31 -1.87
CA PHE A 39 -7.62 11.14 -2.60
C PHE A 39 -8.19 9.71 -2.45
N GLY A 40 -7.35 8.67 -2.47
CA GLY A 40 -7.79 7.31 -2.23
C GLY A 40 -8.35 7.10 -0.82
N PHE A 41 -7.87 7.87 0.16
CA PHE A 41 -8.41 7.88 1.51
C PHE A 41 -9.68 8.75 1.61
N ALA A 42 -9.72 9.91 0.93
CA ALA A 42 -10.90 10.76 0.85
C ALA A 42 -12.14 10.03 0.30
N GLU A 43 -11.96 9.09 -0.62
CA GLU A 43 -13.02 8.18 -1.09
C GLU A 43 -13.71 7.46 0.09
N LYS A 44 -12.94 7.03 1.12
CA LYS A 44 -13.48 6.31 2.28
C LYS A 44 -14.28 7.24 3.21
N PHE A 45 -13.88 8.51 3.32
CA PHE A 45 -14.68 9.51 4.04
C PHE A 45 -16.04 9.74 3.37
N VAL A 46 -16.05 9.83 2.04
CA VAL A 46 -17.30 10.00 1.29
C VAL A 46 -18.21 8.80 1.51
N ILE A 47 -17.71 7.58 1.36
CA ILE A 47 -18.49 6.35 1.59
C ILE A 47 -18.98 6.27 3.04
N ALA A 48 -18.14 6.61 4.02
CA ALA A 48 -18.53 6.63 5.43
C ALA A 48 -19.65 7.65 5.71
N HIS A 49 -19.56 8.84 5.12
CA HIS A 49 -20.56 9.89 5.29
C HIS A 49 -21.95 9.48 4.75
N PHE A 50 -22.00 8.87 3.56
CA PHE A 50 -23.28 8.53 2.90
C PHE A 50 -23.86 7.19 3.35
N PHE A 51 -23.04 6.22 3.72
CA PHE A 51 -23.48 4.86 4.00
C PHE A 51 -23.08 4.31 5.37
N GLY A 52 -22.24 5.03 6.12
CA GLY A 52 -21.78 4.58 7.44
C GLY A 52 -21.22 3.17 7.39
N THR A 53 -21.78 2.28 8.20
CA THR A 53 -21.49 0.84 8.23
C THR A 53 -22.75 0.00 7.95
N SER A 54 -23.61 0.50 7.08
CA SER A 54 -24.83 -0.18 6.63
C SER A 54 -24.53 -1.35 5.69
N ASP A 55 -25.59 -2.08 5.31
CA ASP A 55 -25.54 -3.09 4.26
C ASP A 55 -24.91 -2.58 2.96
N THR A 56 -25.18 -1.33 2.60
CA THR A 56 -24.61 -0.69 1.41
C THR A 56 -23.10 -0.50 1.52
N ALA A 57 -22.61 -0.15 2.71
CA ALA A 57 -21.15 -0.07 2.94
C ALA A 57 -20.48 -1.44 2.87
N ASP A 58 -21.13 -2.50 3.38
CA ASP A 58 -20.63 -3.88 3.22
C ASP A 58 -20.58 -4.30 1.75
N VAL A 59 -21.63 -3.98 0.97
CA VAL A 59 -21.66 -4.20 -0.48
C VAL A 59 -20.50 -3.46 -1.18
N TYR A 60 -20.23 -2.21 -0.77
CA TYR A 60 -19.10 -1.44 -1.29
C TYR A 60 -17.76 -2.14 -1.04
N PHE A 61 -17.46 -2.54 0.19
CA PHE A 61 -16.18 -3.18 0.52
C PHE A 61 -16.04 -4.55 -0.13
N ALA A 62 -17.10 -5.36 -0.14
CA ALA A 62 -17.11 -6.65 -0.80
C ALA A 62 -16.89 -6.53 -2.32
N SER A 63 -17.67 -5.67 -2.99
CA SER A 63 -17.60 -5.49 -4.45
C SER A 63 -16.23 -4.89 -4.87
N THR A 64 -15.78 -3.84 -4.19
CA THR A 64 -14.46 -3.27 -4.47
C THR A 64 -13.32 -4.24 -4.18
N GLY A 65 -13.43 -5.08 -3.15
CA GLY A 65 -12.48 -6.14 -2.85
C GLY A 65 -12.31 -7.14 -4.00
N ILE A 66 -13.43 -7.59 -4.58
CA ILE A 66 -13.44 -8.51 -5.73
C ILE A 66 -12.84 -7.83 -6.97
N ILE A 67 -13.32 -6.63 -7.31
CA ILE A 67 -12.89 -5.89 -8.51
C ILE A 67 -11.39 -5.54 -8.44
N LEU A 68 -10.94 -4.99 -7.32
CA LEU A 68 -9.55 -4.62 -7.14
C LEU A 68 -8.63 -5.85 -7.15
N SER A 69 -9.09 -7.02 -6.67
CA SER A 69 -8.30 -8.24 -6.74
C SER A 69 -7.97 -8.63 -8.18
N ILE A 70 -8.92 -8.47 -9.11
CA ILE A 70 -8.70 -8.74 -10.54
C ILE A 70 -7.73 -7.72 -11.16
N ILE A 71 -7.91 -6.43 -10.87
CA ILE A 71 -7.06 -5.36 -11.39
C ILE A 71 -5.62 -5.51 -10.90
N TRP A 72 -5.46 -5.78 -9.60
CA TRP A 72 -4.15 -5.98 -8.98
C TRP A 72 -3.44 -7.24 -9.46
N LEU A 73 -4.21 -8.31 -9.78
CA LEU A 73 -3.66 -9.52 -10.41
C LEU A 73 -2.93 -9.16 -11.70
N VAL A 74 -3.55 -8.37 -12.57
CA VAL A 74 -2.92 -7.90 -13.81
C VAL A 74 -1.65 -7.10 -13.54
N ARG A 75 -1.69 -6.18 -12.58
CA ARG A 75 -0.53 -5.35 -12.21
C ARG A 75 0.64 -6.19 -11.70
N GLU A 76 0.37 -7.09 -10.77
CA GLU A 76 1.40 -7.92 -10.13
C GLU A 76 2.03 -8.94 -11.07
N LEU A 77 1.33 -9.33 -12.13
CA LEU A 77 1.88 -10.17 -13.18
C LEU A 77 2.60 -9.36 -14.25
N MET A 78 2.00 -8.28 -14.73
CA MET A 78 2.54 -7.50 -15.86
C MET A 78 3.75 -6.65 -15.48
N TYR A 79 3.73 -6.00 -14.29
CA TYR A 79 4.80 -5.07 -13.95
C TYR A 79 6.19 -5.73 -13.90
N PRO A 80 6.41 -6.81 -13.14
CA PRO A 80 7.72 -7.46 -13.08
C PRO A 80 8.12 -8.22 -14.36
N SER A 81 7.15 -8.67 -15.16
CA SER A 81 7.41 -9.45 -16.37
C SER A 81 7.60 -8.59 -17.61
N LEU A 82 6.73 -7.60 -17.82
CA LEU A 82 6.76 -6.76 -19.01
C LEU A 82 7.83 -5.68 -18.95
N LEU A 83 8.05 -5.07 -17.77
CA LEU A 83 8.94 -3.90 -17.61
C LEU A 83 10.38 -4.18 -18.12
N PRO A 84 11.10 -5.25 -17.69
CA PRO A 84 12.45 -5.51 -18.13
C PRO A 84 12.53 -5.89 -19.61
N VAL A 85 11.58 -6.71 -20.09
CA VAL A 85 11.54 -7.16 -21.49
C VAL A 85 11.22 -6.00 -22.43
N PHE A 86 10.32 -5.10 -22.00
CA PHE A 86 9.99 -3.92 -22.80
C PHE A 86 11.14 -2.91 -22.83
N ALA A 87 11.86 -2.72 -21.73
CA ALA A 87 13.05 -1.88 -21.69
C ALA A 87 14.16 -2.39 -22.63
N ASP A 88 14.38 -3.72 -22.69
CA ASP A 88 15.32 -4.35 -23.63
C ASP A 88 14.86 -4.16 -25.09
N SER A 89 13.58 -4.38 -25.38
CA SER A 89 13.04 -4.20 -26.74
C SER A 89 13.18 -2.76 -27.26
N LEU A 90 13.04 -1.76 -26.39
CA LEU A 90 13.23 -0.34 -26.72
C LEU A 90 14.66 -0.02 -27.15
N SER A 91 15.67 -0.72 -26.61
CA SER A 91 17.07 -0.49 -26.94
C SER A 91 17.46 -1.06 -28.31
N LYS A 92 16.68 -2.02 -28.83
CA LYS A 92 17.03 -2.76 -30.05
C LYS A 92 16.25 -2.31 -31.29
N SER A 93 14.92 -2.16 -31.20
CA SER A 93 14.08 -1.79 -32.35
C SER A 93 12.75 -1.17 -31.92
N ALA A 94 12.37 -0.08 -32.59
CA ALA A 94 11.05 0.55 -32.40
C ALA A 94 9.89 -0.33 -32.90
N SER A 95 10.12 -1.15 -33.96
CA SER A 95 9.14 -2.11 -34.47
C SER A 95 8.90 -3.23 -33.46
N ALA A 96 9.97 -3.80 -32.89
CA ALA A 96 9.88 -4.86 -31.88
C ALA A 96 9.13 -4.39 -30.62
N SER A 97 9.42 -3.18 -30.12
CA SER A 97 8.71 -2.61 -28.97
C SER A 97 7.24 -2.33 -29.28
N GLY A 98 6.92 -1.88 -30.50
CA GLY A 98 5.53 -1.68 -30.95
C GLY A 98 4.74 -2.99 -31.02
N ASN A 99 5.32 -4.05 -31.57
CA ASN A 99 4.68 -5.36 -31.64
C ASN A 99 4.53 -6.01 -30.26
N LEU A 100 5.55 -5.87 -29.39
CA LEU A 100 5.46 -6.33 -27.99
C LEU A 100 4.33 -5.62 -27.24
N PHE A 101 4.25 -4.27 -27.34
CA PHE A 101 3.17 -3.50 -26.73
C PHE A 101 1.81 -3.99 -27.21
N ARG A 102 1.63 -4.11 -28.53
CA ARG A 102 0.38 -4.59 -29.13
C ARG A 102 -0.03 -5.95 -28.56
N LYS A 103 0.87 -6.93 -28.56
CA LYS A 103 0.57 -8.28 -28.07
C LYS A 103 0.26 -8.28 -26.57
N ALA A 104 1.05 -7.58 -25.75
CA ALA A 104 0.80 -7.45 -24.31
C ALA A 104 -0.55 -6.76 -24.04
N PHE A 105 -0.85 -5.68 -24.77
CA PHE A 105 -2.09 -4.93 -24.61
C PHE A 105 -3.30 -5.74 -25.05
N LEU A 106 -3.26 -6.37 -26.23
CA LEU A 106 -4.38 -7.16 -26.73
C LEU A 106 -4.62 -8.44 -25.93
N SER A 107 -3.55 -9.12 -25.47
CA SER A 107 -3.70 -10.29 -24.59
C SER A 107 -4.31 -9.91 -23.24
N ALA A 108 -3.87 -8.80 -22.65
CA ALA A 108 -4.47 -8.28 -21.43
C ALA A 108 -5.93 -7.83 -21.66
N ALA A 109 -6.23 -7.18 -22.79
CA ALA A 109 -7.58 -6.80 -23.18
C ALA A 109 -8.49 -8.02 -23.33
N GLY A 110 -8.01 -9.09 -24.00
CA GLY A 110 -8.75 -10.35 -24.10
C GLY A 110 -9.03 -10.99 -22.75
N PHE A 111 -8.02 -11.10 -21.88
CA PHE A 111 -8.20 -11.61 -20.52
C PHE A 111 -9.19 -10.78 -19.70
N LEU A 112 -9.06 -9.46 -19.73
CA LEU A 112 -9.93 -8.55 -18.98
C LEU A 112 -11.35 -8.50 -19.56
N ALA A 113 -11.51 -8.66 -20.89
CA ALA A 113 -12.83 -8.79 -21.51
C ALA A 113 -13.53 -10.08 -21.04
N VAL A 114 -12.82 -11.20 -21.01
CA VAL A 114 -13.35 -12.45 -20.44
C VAL A 114 -13.71 -12.27 -18.96
N ALA A 115 -12.84 -11.65 -18.16
CA ALA A 115 -13.13 -11.38 -16.76
C ALA A 115 -14.37 -10.48 -16.59
N ALA A 116 -14.53 -9.44 -17.42
CA ALA A 116 -15.69 -8.56 -17.42
C ALA A 116 -16.96 -9.33 -17.83
N LEU A 117 -16.90 -10.19 -18.83
CA LEU A 117 -18.03 -11.05 -19.25
C LEU A 117 -18.42 -12.04 -18.13
N VAL A 118 -17.44 -12.65 -17.47
CA VAL A 118 -17.68 -13.50 -16.30
C VAL A 118 -18.40 -12.72 -15.19
N LEU A 119 -17.97 -11.48 -14.94
CA LEU A 119 -18.67 -10.61 -13.98
C LEU A 119 -20.09 -10.26 -14.43
N ILE A 120 -20.36 -10.08 -15.72
CA ILE A 120 -21.71 -9.78 -16.23
C ILE A 120 -22.65 -10.98 -16.09
N PHE A 121 -22.20 -12.15 -16.53
CA PHE A 121 -23.09 -13.33 -16.66
C PHE A 121 -23.09 -14.20 -15.40
N PHE A 122 -21.95 -14.33 -14.71
CA PHE A 122 -21.79 -15.27 -13.60
C PHE A 122 -21.70 -14.59 -12.22
N CYS A 123 -21.86 -13.26 -12.12
CA CYS A 123 -21.77 -12.56 -10.84
C CYS A 123 -22.75 -13.08 -9.78
N GLY A 124 -23.92 -13.59 -10.17
CA GLY A 124 -24.85 -14.21 -9.23
C GLY A 124 -24.29 -15.47 -8.56
N HIS A 125 -23.59 -16.33 -9.32
CA HIS A 125 -22.90 -17.50 -8.78
C HIS A 125 -21.66 -17.13 -7.99
N LEU A 126 -20.88 -16.16 -8.49
CA LEU A 126 -19.71 -15.64 -7.79
C LEU A 126 -20.05 -15.03 -6.43
N THR A 127 -21.15 -14.28 -6.36
CA THR A 127 -21.61 -13.68 -5.10
C THR A 127 -22.08 -14.74 -4.11
N LYS A 128 -22.79 -15.77 -4.58
CA LYS A 128 -23.18 -16.92 -3.72
C LYS A 128 -21.96 -17.65 -3.17
N LEU A 129 -20.92 -17.82 -3.98
CA LEU A 129 -19.69 -18.50 -3.59
C LEU A 129 -18.81 -17.66 -2.65
N LEU A 130 -18.61 -16.37 -2.99
CA LEU A 130 -17.67 -15.49 -2.29
C LEU A 130 -18.29 -14.75 -1.10
N LEU A 131 -19.64 -14.60 -1.06
CA LEU A 131 -20.37 -13.85 -0.04
C LEU A 131 -21.62 -14.63 0.39
N PRO A 132 -21.48 -15.87 0.89
CA PRO A 132 -22.60 -16.77 1.18
C PRO A 132 -23.54 -16.25 2.26
N GLY A 133 -23.05 -15.43 3.18
CA GLY A 133 -23.82 -14.88 4.29
C GLY A 133 -24.67 -13.63 3.94
N PHE A 134 -24.54 -13.10 2.72
CA PHE A 134 -25.35 -11.94 2.34
C PHE A 134 -26.83 -12.33 2.16
N SER A 135 -27.72 -11.52 2.75
CA SER A 135 -29.17 -11.62 2.53
C SER A 135 -29.53 -11.49 1.04
N GLU A 136 -30.71 -11.93 0.66
CA GLU A 136 -31.16 -11.87 -0.74
C GLU A 136 -31.13 -10.45 -1.31
N SER A 137 -31.61 -9.47 -0.52
CA SER A 137 -31.60 -8.05 -0.89
C SER A 137 -30.18 -7.51 -1.06
N LYS A 138 -29.30 -7.79 -0.12
CA LYS A 138 -27.90 -7.37 -0.15
C LYS A 138 -27.14 -8.01 -1.31
N ARG A 139 -27.40 -9.28 -1.58
CA ARG A 139 -26.83 -10.02 -2.71
C ARG A 139 -27.28 -9.43 -4.05
N LEU A 140 -28.56 -9.06 -4.21
CA LEU A 140 -29.08 -8.45 -5.43
C LEU A 140 -28.36 -7.12 -5.73
N VAL A 141 -28.20 -6.25 -4.74
CA VAL A 141 -27.45 -4.99 -4.89
C VAL A 141 -26.01 -5.26 -5.28
N THR A 142 -25.35 -6.25 -4.64
CA THR A 142 -23.97 -6.64 -4.95
C THR A 142 -23.82 -7.14 -6.39
N VAL A 143 -24.74 -8.01 -6.85
CA VAL A 143 -24.76 -8.53 -8.22
C VAL A 143 -24.90 -7.41 -9.24
N ASN A 144 -25.86 -6.50 -9.03
CA ASN A 144 -26.06 -5.36 -9.93
C ASN A 144 -24.84 -4.43 -9.94
N LEU A 145 -24.27 -4.14 -8.78
CA LEU A 145 -23.07 -3.31 -8.68
C LEU A 145 -21.87 -3.95 -9.40
N LEU A 146 -21.63 -5.26 -9.23
CA LEU A 146 -20.55 -5.98 -9.91
C LEU A 146 -20.71 -5.99 -11.43
N ARG A 147 -21.97 -6.14 -11.93
CA ARG A 147 -22.25 -6.01 -13.35
C ARG A 147 -21.92 -4.63 -13.88
N MET A 148 -22.33 -3.59 -13.17
CA MET A 148 -22.06 -2.20 -13.56
C MET A 148 -20.57 -1.81 -13.41
N LEU A 149 -19.82 -2.49 -12.54
CA LEU A 149 -18.37 -2.30 -12.37
C LEU A 149 -17.53 -3.06 -13.41
N SER A 150 -18.10 -3.96 -14.20
CA SER A 150 -17.35 -4.75 -15.18
C SER A 150 -16.58 -3.91 -16.21
N PRO A 151 -17.09 -2.76 -16.74
CA PRO A 151 -16.30 -1.87 -17.59
C PRO A 151 -15.11 -1.25 -16.86
N ALA A 152 -15.25 -0.96 -15.56
CA ALA A 152 -14.15 -0.44 -14.77
C ALA A 152 -13.02 -1.46 -14.63
N VAL A 153 -13.33 -2.76 -14.48
CA VAL A 153 -12.31 -3.84 -14.48
C VAL A 153 -11.53 -3.82 -15.78
N PHE A 154 -12.22 -3.71 -16.90
CA PHE A 154 -11.60 -3.69 -18.23
C PHE A 154 -10.67 -2.49 -18.39
N PHE A 155 -11.18 -1.27 -18.18
CA PHE A 155 -10.40 -0.06 -18.40
C PHE A 155 -9.25 0.08 -17.39
N LEU A 156 -9.53 -0.08 -16.09
CA LEU A 156 -8.52 0.04 -15.04
C LEU A 156 -7.47 -1.10 -15.12
N GLY A 157 -7.88 -2.30 -15.52
CA GLY A 157 -6.95 -3.39 -15.77
C GLY A 157 -5.97 -3.08 -16.91
N LEU A 158 -6.44 -2.49 -18.01
CA LEU A 158 -5.59 -2.07 -19.12
C LEU A 158 -4.63 -0.93 -18.75
N THR A 159 -5.03 -0.04 -17.84
CA THR A 159 -4.09 0.99 -17.34
C THR A 159 -2.84 0.38 -16.70
N MET A 160 -2.89 -0.83 -16.20
CA MET A 160 -1.71 -1.50 -15.62
C MET A 160 -0.64 -1.83 -16.68
N VAL A 161 -1.07 -2.18 -17.89
CA VAL A 161 -0.16 -2.42 -19.03
C VAL A 161 0.45 -1.12 -19.52
N THR A 162 -0.37 -0.08 -19.72
CA THR A 162 0.10 1.24 -20.16
C THR A 162 1.00 1.90 -19.12
N TYR A 163 0.67 1.79 -17.84
CA TYR A 163 1.50 2.24 -16.72
C TYR A 163 2.88 1.57 -16.75
N THR A 164 2.93 0.25 -16.93
CA THR A 164 4.20 -0.51 -17.00
C THR A 164 5.03 -0.07 -18.21
N THR A 165 4.40 0.11 -19.36
CA THR A 165 5.05 0.58 -20.59
C THR A 165 5.65 1.99 -20.42
N LEU A 166 4.92 2.92 -19.82
CA LEU A 166 5.42 4.28 -19.54
C LEU A 166 6.61 4.27 -18.55
N ASN A 167 6.56 3.39 -17.54
CA ASN A 167 7.69 3.23 -16.60
C ASN A 167 8.93 2.63 -17.30
N ALA A 168 8.77 1.65 -18.17
CA ALA A 168 9.87 1.11 -18.97
C ALA A 168 10.52 2.18 -19.87
N ARG A 169 9.73 3.15 -20.33
CA ARG A 169 10.19 4.34 -21.06
C ARG A 169 10.75 5.46 -20.17
N LYS A 170 10.88 5.23 -18.87
CA LYS A 170 11.30 6.24 -17.87
C LYS A 170 10.41 7.50 -17.86
N LYS A 171 9.16 7.40 -18.36
CA LYS A 171 8.16 8.48 -18.34
C LYS A 171 7.30 8.40 -17.07
N PHE A 172 7.94 8.35 -15.91
CA PHE A 172 7.30 8.09 -14.61
C PHE A 172 6.16 9.07 -14.28
N LEU A 173 6.37 10.37 -14.51
CA LEU A 173 5.34 11.39 -14.26
C LEU A 173 4.09 11.18 -15.14
N LYS A 174 4.30 10.81 -16.42
CA LYS A 174 3.20 10.54 -17.35
C LYS A 174 2.44 9.26 -17.02
N ALA A 175 3.07 8.33 -16.31
CA ALA A 175 2.42 7.15 -15.76
C ALA A 175 1.59 7.45 -14.51
N ALA A 176 2.16 8.22 -13.57
CA ALA A 176 1.57 8.46 -12.25
C ALA A 176 0.50 9.55 -12.24
N PHE A 177 0.64 10.61 -13.03
CA PHE A 177 -0.28 11.75 -13.03
C PHE A 177 -1.72 11.36 -13.38
N PRO A 178 -2.02 10.56 -14.45
CA PRO A 178 -3.37 10.11 -14.73
C PRO A 178 -4.02 9.29 -13.61
N GLU A 179 -3.23 8.52 -12.84
CA GLU A 179 -3.73 7.79 -11.67
C GLU A 179 -4.17 8.75 -10.53
N ALA A 180 -3.44 9.83 -10.30
CA ALA A 180 -3.81 10.83 -9.31
C ALA A 180 -5.09 11.58 -9.72
N VAL A 181 -5.19 11.96 -11.00
CA VAL A 181 -6.40 12.58 -11.56
C VAL A 181 -7.60 11.64 -11.47
N LEU A 182 -7.42 10.35 -11.76
CA LEU A 182 -8.45 9.33 -11.59
C LEU A 182 -8.98 9.30 -10.16
N LYS A 183 -8.09 9.31 -9.15
CA LYS A 183 -8.50 9.29 -7.74
C LYS A 183 -9.28 10.53 -7.34
N LEU A 184 -8.83 11.70 -7.79
CA LEU A 184 -9.57 12.95 -7.60
C LEU A 184 -10.95 12.89 -8.27
N PHE A 185 -11.01 12.41 -9.52
CA PHE A 185 -12.25 12.25 -10.28
C PHE A 185 -13.24 11.30 -9.57
N ILE A 186 -12.75 10.20 -8.99
CA ILE A 186 -13.58 9.27 -8.20
C ILE A 186 -14.19 10.00 -7.00
N VAL A 187 -13.39 10.76 -6.24
CA VAL A 187 -13.88 11.49 -5.05
C VAL A 187 -14.94 12.52 -5.43
N LEU A 188 -14.63 13.39 -6.41
CA LEU A 188 -15.56 14.43 -6.84
C LEU A 188 -16.83 13.85 -7.47
N GLY A 189 -16.67 12.82 -8.31
CA GLY A 189 -17.78 12.14 -8.95
C GLY A 189 -18.69 11.40 -7.95
N LEU A 190 -18.12 10.80 -6.91
CA LEU A 190 -18.92 10.21 -5.83
C LEU A 190 -19.70 11.27 -5.07
N ILE A 191 -19.08 12.39 -4.67
CA ILE A 191 -19.78 13.48 -3.99
C ILE A 191 -20.97 13.98 -4.82
N ALA A 192 -20.79 14.11 -6.15
CA ALA A 192 -21.83 14.60 -7.04
C ALA A 192 -22.94 13.58 -7.32
N LEU A 193 -22.59 12.30 -7.48
CA LEU A 193 -23.53 11.29 -8.00
C LEU A 193 -24.13 10.39 -6.92
N LEU A 194 -23.54 10.25 -5.73
CA LEU A 194 -24.12 9.42 -4.67
C LEU A 194 -25.54 9.84 -4.25
N PRO A 195 -25.87 11.14 -4.14
CA PRO A 195 -27.23 11.54 -3.80
C PRO A 195 -28.28 11.12 -4.82
N VAL A 196 -27.90 10.93 -6.10
CA VAL A 196 -28.81 10.60 -7.21
C VAL A 196 -28.81 9.10 -7.52
N LEU A 197 -27.64 8.48 -7.60
CA LEU A 197 -27.48 7.09 -8.05
C LEU A 197 -27.21 6.11 -6.91
N GLY A 198 -27.10 6.59 -5.67
CA GLY A 198 -26.70 5.74 -4.55
C GLY A 198 -25.36 5.05 -4.83
N ILE A 199 -25.20 3.82 -4.35
CA ILE A 199 -23.95 3.05 -4.48
C ILE A 199 -23.52 2.80 -5.94
N TYR A 200 -24.46 2.84 -6.90
CA TYR A 200 -24.16 2.65 -8.33
C TYR A 200 -23.34 3.78 -8.94
N ALA A 201 -23.31 4.96 -8.30
CA ALA A 201 -22.39 6.05 -8.65
C ALA A 201 -20.93 5.56 -8.74
N LEU A 202 -20.53 4.63 -7.87
CA LEU A 202 -19.20 4.03 -7.87
C LEU A 202 -18.84 3.41 -9.24
N ALA A 203 -19.78 2.67 -9.84
CA ALA A 203 -19.55 2.02 -11.13
C ALA A 203 -19.36 3.04 -12.25
N VAL A 204 -20.16 4.10 -12.25
CA VAL A 204 -20.07 5.18 -13.25
C VAL A 204 -18.74 5.90 -13.13
N VAL A 205 -18.35 6.35 -11.94
CA VAL A 205 -17.11 7.12 -11.76
C VAL A 205 -15.86 6.27 -11.96
N MET A 206 -15.86 5.00 -11.55
CA MET A 206 -14.73 4.09 -11.80
C MET A 206 -14.62 3.70 -13.27
N GLY A 207 -15.75 3.50 -13.96
CA GLY A 207 -15.77 3.18 -15.38
C GLY A 207 -15.29 4.34 -16.25
N LEU A 208 -15.90 5.51 -16.09
CA LEU A 208 -15.54 6.72 -16.84
C LEU A 208 -14.13 7.21 -16.48
N GLY A 209 -13.79 7.22 -15.20
CA GLY A 209 -12.46 7.59 -14.74
C GLY A 209 -11.37 6.63 -15.22
N GLY A 210 -11.67 5.32 -15.23
CA GLY A 210 -10.78 4.29 -15.78
C GLY A 210 -10.54 4.46 -17.27
N LEU A 211 -11.59 4.74 -18.05
CA LEU A 211 -11.49 5.06 -19.47
C LEU A 211 -10.64 6.31 -19.70
N GLY A 212 -10.91 7.41 -18.96
CA GLY A 212 -10.15 8.64 -19.05
C GLY A 212 -8.67 8.47 -18.71
N CYS A 213 -8.36 7.70 -17.66
CA CYS A 213 -6.99 7.37 -17.28
C CYS A 213 -6.28 6.55 -18.37
N LEU A 214 -6.96 5.54 -18.93
CA LEU A 214 -6.43 4.73 -20.03
C LEU A 214 -6.12 5.57 -21.27
N LEU A 215 -7.05 6.41 -21.71
CA LEU A 215 -6.86 7.30 -22.87
C LEU A 215 -5.71 8.28 -22.65
N ALA A 216 -5.61 8.89 -21.46
CA ALA A 216 -4.51 9.78 -21.11
C ALA A 216 -3.15 9.05 -21.14
N GLN A 217 -3.06 7.83 -20.61
CA GLN A 217 -1.81 7.06 -20.66
C GLN A 217 -1.47 6.62 -22.09
N LEU A 218 -2.44 6.17 -22.87
CA LEU A 218 -2.25 5.79 -24.28
C LEU A 218 -1.75 6.98 -25.11
N TYR A 219 -2.25 8.18 -24.90
CA TYR A 219 -1.77 9.39 -25.59
C TYR A 219 -0.26 9.63 -25.40
N PHE A 220 0.29 9.26 -24.23
CA PHE A 220 1.73 9.39 -23.94
C PHE A 220 2.60 8.26 -24.47
N ILE A 221 2.01 7.18 -24.99
CA ILE A 221 2.71 6.00 -25.50
C ILE A 221 2.77 6.09 -27.04
N PRO A 222 3.96 6.31 -27.66
CA PRO A 222 4.05 6.37 -29.13
C PRO A 222 3.62 5.07 -29.81
N GLU A 223 3.84 3.93 -29.15
CA GLU A 223 3.48 2.60 -29.65
C GLU A 223 1.96 2.35 -29.75
N HIS A 224 1.11 3.27 -29.26
CA HIS A 224 -0.34 3.14 -29.46
C HIS A 224 -0.70 3.04 -30.96
N LYS A 225 0.10 3.65 -31.85
CA LYS A 225 -0.05 3.54 -33.30
C LYS A 225 0.13 2.12 -33.83
N SER A 226 0.87 1.28 -33.10
CA SER A 226 1.08 -0.13 -33.44
C SER A 226 -0.15 -1.00 -33.17
N LEU A 227 -1.13 -0.51 -32.40
CA LEU A 227 -2.39 -1.23 -32.17
C LEU A 227 -3.19 -1.42 -33.47
N THR A 228 -3.08 -0.47 -34.40
CA THR A 228 -3.78 -0.48 -35.70
C THR A 228 -2.96 -1.07 -36.84
N LYS A 229 -1.62 -1.17 -36.68
CA LYS A 229 -0.72 -1.70 -37.70
C LYS A 229 -0.31 -3.12 -37.36
N GLN A 230 -0.50 -4.02 -38.30
CA GLN A 230 -0.03 -5.41 -38.20
C GLN A 230 1.41 -5.46 -38.70
N ASP A 231 2.37 -5.31 -37.81
CA ASP A 231 3.78 -5.48 -38.10
C ASP A 231 4.18 -6.92 -37.70
N ASN A 232 4.52 -7.76 -38.66
CA ASN A 232 4.86 -9.16 -38.43
C ASN A 232 6.33 -9.33 -37.99
N ASP A 233 6.83 -8.43 -37.14
CA ASP A 233 8.18 -8.55 -36.60
C ASP A 233 8.27 -9.79 -35.67
N LYS A 234 9.06 -10.78 -36.15
CA LYS A 234 9.31 -12.03 -35.40
C LYS A 234 9.93 -11.76 -34.03
N ASN A 235 10.75 -10.72 -33.91
CA ASN A 235 11.41 -10.35 -32.64
C ASN A 235 10.40 -9.92 -31.57
N GLY A 236 9.37 -9.14 -31.93
CA GLY A 236 8.33 -8.77 -31.00
C GLY A 236 7.52 -9.96 -30.46
N THR A 237 7.42 -11.05 -31.24
CA THR A 237 6.80 -12.31 -30.80
C THR A 237 7.65 -13.04 -29.78
N GLU A 238 8.95 -13.06 -29.99
CA GLU A 238 9.91 -13.68 -29.07
C GLU A 238 9.94 -12.93 -27.72
N TYR A 239 9.97 -11.60 -27.75
CA TYR A 239 9.84 -10.78 -26.54
C TYR A 239 8.56 -11.08 -25.76
N PHE A 240 7.42 -11.18 -26.44
CA PHE A 240 6.15 -11.52 -25.78
C PHE A 240 6.18 -12.91 -25.15
N LYS A 241 6.78 -13.90 -25.80
CA LYS A 241 7.00 -15.23 -25.23
C LYS A 241 7.85 -15.17 -23.94
N ASN A 242 8.88 -14.34 -23.92
CA ASN A 242 9.70 -14.12 -22.73
C ASN A 242 8.90 -13.50 -21.58
N VAL A 243 7.98 -12.57 -21.87
CA VAL A 243 7.05 -12.03 -20.86
C VAL A 243 6.21 -13.14 -20.26
N LEU A 244 5.61 -14.02 -21.08
CA LEU A 244 4.80 -15.13 -20.60
C LEU A 244 5.59 -16.14 -19.77
N LEU A 245 6.84 -16.42 -20.14
CA LEU A 245 7.73 -17.30 -19.38
C LEU A 245 8.05 -16.71 -17.98
N LEU A 246 8.27 -15.39 -17.91
CA LEU A 246 8.49 -14.70 -16.64
C LEU A 246 7.21 -14.63 -15.78
N MET A 247 6.04 -14.57 -16.39
CA MET A 247 4.76 -14.57 -15.68
C MET A 247 4.45 -15.91 -15.01
N GLY A 248 4.79 -17.03 -15.64
CA GLY A 248 4.42 -18.37 -15.19
C GLY A 248 4.70 -18.64 -13.70
N PRO A 249 5.93 -18.47 -13.22
CA PRO A 249 6.23 -18.67 -11.79
C PRO A 249 5.53 -17.68 -10.84
N LEU A 250 5.20 -16.47 -11.34
CA LEU A 250 4.58 -15.42 -10.52
C LEU A 250 3.09 -15.70 -10.27
N VAL A 251 2.40 -16.36 -11.22
CA VAL A 251 0.96 -16.60 -11.16
C VAL A 251 0.56 -17.27 -9.84
N VAL A 252 1.28 -18.32 -9.44
CA VAL A 252 0.98 -19.07 -8.20
C VAL A 252 1.08 -18.16 -6.98
N GLY A 253 2.19 -17.43 -6.82
CA GLY A 253 2.40 -16.54 -5.69
C GLY A 253 1.36 -15.42 -5.61
N VAL A 254 1.02 -14.83 -6.76
CA VAL A 254 0.04 -13.74 -6.83
C VAL A 254 -1.38 -14.23 -6.52
N ILE A 255 -1.80 -15.39 -7.06
CA ILE A 255 -3.11 -15.97 -6.74
C ILE A 255 -3.22 -16.23 -5.24
N PHE A 256 -2.23 -16.91 -4.63
CA PHE A 256 -2.26 -17.19 -3.20
C PHE A 256 -2.29 -15.90 -2.35
N SER A 257 -1.61 -14.84 -2.77
CA SER A 257 -1.67 -13.55 -2.06
C SER A 257 -3.07 -12.92 -2.05
N ARG A 258 -3.92 -13.25 -3.03
CA ARG A 258 -5.31 -12.73 -3.13
C ARG A 258 -6.33 -13.59 -2.41
N ILE A 259 -6.07 -14.90 -2.26
CA ILE A 259 -7.00 -15.83 -1.61
C ILE A 259 -7.31 -15.41 -0.18
N SER A 260 -6.32 -15.03 0.63
CA SER A 260 -6.54 -14.58 2.01
C SER A 260 -7.58 -13.47 2.10
N GLY A 261 -7.43 -12.40 1.31
CA GLY A 261 -8.38 -11.28 1.33
C GLY A 261 -9.80 -11.64 0.82
N LEU A 262 -9.90 -12.59 -0.11
CA LEU A 262 -11.20 -13.08 -0.56
C LEU A 262 -11.88 -13.96 0.51
N VAL A 263 -11.11 -14.78 1.20
CA VAL A 263 -11.61 -15.61 2.32
C VAL A 263 -12.01 -14.73 3.51
N ASP A 264 -11.24 -13.68 3.84
CA ASP A 264 -11.63 -12.70 4.84
C ASP A 264 -12.99 -12.09 4.55
N ASN A 265 -13.23 -11.66 3.29
CA ASN A 265 -14.51 -11.12 2.86
C ASN A 265 -15.64 -12.18 2.90
N LEU A 266 -15.33 -13.41 2.53
CA LEU A 266 -16.28 -14.53 2.61
C LEU A 266 -16.71 -14.76 4.06
N LEU A 267 -15.76 -14.88 4.98
CA LEU A 267 -16.05 -15.09 6.40
C LEU A 267 -16.77 -13.88 7.01
N ALA A 268 -16.34 -12.67 6.67
CA ALA A 268 -16.99 -11.45 7.13
C ALA A 268 -18.42 -11.31 6.61
N SER A 269 -18.74 -11.86 5.41
CA SER A 269 -20.09 -11.85 4.87
C SER A 269 -21.09 -12.66 5.71
N MET A 270 -20.59 -13.66 6.47
CA MET A 270 -21.41 -14.50 7.34
C MET A 270 -21.75 -13.84 8.69
N LEU A 271 -21.18 -12.68 8.94
CA LEU A 271 -21.38 -11.92 10.17
C LEU A 271 -22.55 -10.93 10.04
N PRO A 272 -23.08 -10.39 11.15
CA PRO A 272 -24.09 -9.35 11.11
C PRO A 272 -23.70 -8.15 10.25
N SER A 273 -24.71 -7.43 9.77
CA SER A 273 -24.56 -6.24 8.94
C SER A 273 -23.60 -5.22 9.57
N GLY A 274 -22.78 -4.59 8.74
CA GLY A 274 -21.78 -3.58 9.13
C GLY A 274 -20.43 -4.15 9.55
N GLN A 275 -20.32 -5.44 9.89
CA GLN A 275 -19.06 -5.98 10.41
C GLN A 275 -17.98 -6.12 9.33
N LEU A 276 -18.36 -6.37 8.09
CA LEU A 276 -17.43 -6.35 6.95
C LEU A 276 -16.88 -4.93 6.74
N SER A 277 -17.73 -3.92 6.87
CA SER A 277 -17.35 -2.51 6.76
C SER A 277 -16.40 -2.09 7.88
N TYR A 278 -16.59 -2.57 9.13
CA TYR A 278 -15.66 -2.30 10.23
C TYR A 278 -14.23 -2.75 9.87
N LEU A 279 -14.08 -3.95 9.33
CA LEU A 279 -12.79 -4.47 8.86
C LEU A 279 -12.24 -3.64 7.70
N GLY A 280 -13.11 -3.29 6.74
CA GLY A 280 -12.76 -2.53 5.56
C GLY A 280 -12.18 -1.16 5.87
N TYR A 281 -12.86 -0.35 6.68
CA TYR A 281 -12.38 0.98 7.11
C TYR A 281 -11.09 0.88 7.91
N SER A 282 -11.04 -0.04 8.88
CA SER A 282 -9.89 -0.21 9.76
C SER A 282 -8.63 -0.63 9.00
N LYS A 283 -8.74 -1.61 8.12
CA LYS A 283 -7.61 -2.09 7.30
C LYS A 283 -7.07 -0.98 6.39
N LYS A 284 -7.94 -0.17 5.79
CA LYS A 284 -7.51 0.95 4.92
C LYS A 284 -6.76 2.04 5.66
N LEU A 285 -7.11 2.32 6.92
CA LEU A 285 -6.34 3.24 7.77
C LEU A 285 -4.93 2.71 8.03
N ILE A 286 -4.80 1.45 8.42
CA ILE A 286 -3.50 0.82 8.67
C ILE A 286 -2.65 0.78 7.39
N ASP A 287 -3.24 0.40 6.25
CA ASP A 287 -2.57 0.40 4.95
C ASP A 287 -1.99 1.79 4.60
N ALA A 288 -2.74 2.87 4.92
CA ALA A 288 -2.28 4.24 4.67
C ALA A 288 -1.08 4.61 5.55
N ILE A 289 -1.11 4.25 6.85
CA ILE A 289 -0.02 4.50 7.79
C ILE A 289 1.25 3.74 7.39
N LEU A 290 1.11 2.47 7.03
CA LEU A 290 2.23 1.63 6.57
C LEU A 290 2.92 2.21 5.35
N LEU A 291 2.14 2.75 4.43
CA LEU A 291 2.66 3.28 3.16
C LEU A 291 3.46 4.56 3.34
N ILE A 292 3.01 5.45 4.23
CA ILE A 292 3.67 6.75 4.48
C ILE A 292 5.00 6.56 5.22
N GLY A 293 5.07 5.62 6.14
CA GLY A 293 6.23 5.39 7.01
C GLY A 293 7.09 4.19 6.56
N PRO A 294 6.77 2.97 7.00
CA PRO A 294 7.64 1.80 6.83
C PRO A 294 7.95 1.45 5.38
N VAL A 295 6.94 1.46 4.49
CA VAL A 295 7.13 1.10 3.08
C VAL A 295 8.03 2.10 2.37
N ALA A 296 7.85 3.41 2.61
CA ALA A 296 8.69 4.45 2.03
C ALA A 296 10.14 4.30 2.47
N LEU A 297 10.39 4.08 3.77
CA LEU A 297 11.73 3.88 4.32
C LEU A 297 12.43 2.66 3.71
N VAL A 298 11.75 1.51 3.68
CA VAL A 298 12.34 0.26 3.16
C VAL A 298 12.60 0.36 1.65
N THR A 299 11.74 1.05 0.90
CA THR A 299 11.94 1.24 -0.55
C THR A 299 13.27 1.98 -0.84
N VAL A 300 13.60 3.00 -0.06
CA VAL A 300 14.87 3.72 -0.19
C VAL A 300 16.06 2.82 0.15
N ILE A 301 15.96 2.08 1.25
CA ILE A 301 17.05 1.21 1.74
C ILE A 301 17.24 -0.02 0.84
N TYR A 302 16.20 -0.49 0.16
CA TYR A 302 16.24 -1.66 -0.71
C TYR A 302 17.30 -1.55 -1.83
N SER A 303 17.49 -0.36 -2.39
CA SER A 303 18.53 -0.13 -3.41
C SER A 303 19.94 -0.36 -2.85
N GLN A 304 20.20 0.11 -1.62
CA GLN A 304 21.49 -0.09 -0.92
C GLN A 304 21.67 -1.56 -0.53
N LEU A 305 20.62 -2.22 -0.03
CA LEU A 305 20.65 -3.66 0.27
C LEU A 305 21.01 -4.48 -0.97
N SER A 306 20.39 -4.17 -2.12
CA SER A 306 20.66 -4.87 -3.38
C SER A 306 22.09 -4.65 -3.85
N HIS A 307 22.65 -3.45 -3.70
CA HIS A 307 24.03 -3.14 -4.02
C HIS A 307 25.01 -3.94 -3.13
N LEU A 308 24.81 -3.90 -1.79
CA LEU A 308 25.68 -4.61 -0.83
C LEU A 308 25.64 -6.13 -1.04
N ALA A 309 24.45 -6.68 -1.32
CA ALA A 309 24.31 -8.10 -1.62
C ALA A 309 25.04 -8.48 -2.93
N SER A 310 24.97 -7.64 -3.97
CA SER A 310 25.65 -7.86 -5.23
C SER A 310 27.19 -7.74 -5.11
N ALA A 311 27.65 -6.81 -4.26
CA ALA A 311 29.08 -6.64 -3.92
C ALA A 311 29.60 -7.72 -2.94
N LYS A 312 28.72 -8.63 -2.45
CA LYS A 312 29.04 -9.67 -1.45
C LYS A 312 29.52 -9.10 -0.11
N GLU A 313 29.19 -7.85 0.22
CA GLU A 313 29.54 -7.19 1.47
C GLU A 313 28.51 -7.57 2.57
N TYR A 314 28.50 -8.84 2.97
CA TYR A 314 27.46 -9.38 3.87
C TYR A 314 27.48 -8.77 5.27
N GLU A 315 28.62 -8.35 5.81
CA GLU A 315 28.69 -7.66 7.10
C GLU A 315 27.97 -6.31 7.08
N LYS A 316 28.23 -5.51 6.03
CA LYS A 316 27.54 -4.22 5.86
C LYS A 316 26.06 -4.42 5.57
N PHE A 317 25.72 -5.45 4.80
CA PHE A 317 24.33 -5.84 4.51
C PHE A 317 23.58 -6.16 5.81
N THR A 318 24.14 -7.03 6.67
CA THR A 318 23.57 -7.39 7.97
C THR A 318 23.45 -6.20 8.90
N SER A 319 24.48 -5.36 8.96
CA SER A 319 24.48 -4.13 9.77
C SER A 319 23.37 -3.16 9.32
N LEU A 320 23.17 -3.01 8.01
CA LEU A 320 22.11 -2.15 7.47
C LEU A 320 20.72 -2.67 7.82
N ILE A 321 20.48 -4.00 7.69
CA ILE A 321 19.21 -4.60 8.09
C ILE A 321 18.97 -4.42 9.59
N SER A 322 19.99 -4.67 10.45
CA SER A 322 19.87 -4.53 11.90
C SER A 322 19.54 -3.08 12.31
N LYS A 323 20.21 -2.09 11.71
CA LYS A 323 19.92 -0.67 11.94
C LYS A 323 18.51 -0.30 11.50
N THR A 324 18.09 -0.77 10.30
CA THR A 324 16.75 -0.51 9.78
C THR A 324 15.67 -1.20 10.61
N PHE A 325 15.91 -2.42 11.08
CA PHE A 325 15.04 -3.16 11.98
C PHE A 325 14.79 -2.36 13.28
N ARG A 326 15.86 -1.88 13.93
CA ARG A 326 15.73 -1.05 15.15
C ARG A 326 14.96 0.24 14.86
N LEU A 327 15.27 0.92 13.76
CA LEU A 327 14.59 2.16 13.38
C LEU A 327 13.10 1.94 13.11
N LEU A 328 12.73 0.85 12.41
CA LEU A 328 11.33 0.51 12.15
C LEU A 328 10.58 0.21 13.45
N ILE A 329 11.16 -0.55 14.37
CA ILE A 329 10.54 -0.81 15.67
C ILE A 329 10.41 0.50 16.46
N TYR A 330 11.46 1.32 16.49
CA TYR A 330 11.45 2.61 17.18
C TYR A 330 10.34 3.54 16.70
N LEU A 331 10.07 3.55 15.39
CA LEU A 331 8.98 4.36 14.80
C LEU A 331 7.61 3.71 14.97
N SER A 332 7.52 2.38 14.75
CA SER A 332 6.23 1.68 14.72
C SER A 332 5.62 1.47 16.11
N VAL A 333 6.44 1.25 17.15
CA VAL A 333 5.96 0.99 18.51
C VAL A 333 5.17 2.18 19.08
N PRO A 334 5.70 3.41 19.15
CA PRO A 334 4.93 4.53 19.68
C PRO A 334 3.70 4.83 18.83
N VAL A 335 3.80 4.71 17.50
CA VAL A 335 2.64 4.89 16.61
C VAL A 335 1.58 3.83 16.91
N ALA A 336 1.93 2.55 17.02
CA ALA A 336 0.99 1.48 17.36
C ALA A 336 0.31 1.75 18.71
N CYS A 337 1.07 2.14 19.74
CA CYS A 337 0.54 2.48 21.06
C CYS A 337 -0.46 3.66 21.01
N LEU A 338 -0.15 4.69 20.24
CA LEU A 338 -1.08 5.81 20.04
C LEU A 338 -2.34 5.36 19.30
N LEU A 339 -2.22 4.57 18.23
CA LEU A 339 -3.37 4.06 17.49
C LEU A 339 -4.26 3.16 18.35
N ILE A 340 -3.65 2.36 19.23
CA ILE A 340 -4.37 1.50 20.18
C ILE A 340 -5.05 2.35 21.25
N GLY A 341 -4.34 3.31 21.86
CA GLY A 341 -4.86 4.13 22.94
C GLY A 341 -5.88 5.17 22.48
N LEU A 342 -5.71 5.69 21.27
CA LEU A 342 -6.58 6.72 20.66
C LEU A 342 -7.53 6.13 19.61
N ASN A 343 -7.75 4.79 19.59
CA ASN A 343 -8.52 4.14 18.52
C ASN A 343 -9.90 4.78 18.32
N GLN A 344 -10.67 4.99 19.38
CA GLN A 344 -12.01 5.56 19.31
C GLN A 344 -12.02 7.06 18.94
N PRO A 345 -11.22 7.95 19.56
CA PRO A 345 -11.09 9.33 19.10
C PRO A 345 -10.68 9.47 17.63
N ILE A 346 -9.72 8.64 17.16
CA ILE A 346 -9.29 8.66 15.76
C ILE A 346 -10.46 8.35 14.83
N ILE A 347 -11.16 7.24 15.06
CA ILE A 347 -12.30 6.84 14.22
C ILE A 347 -13.44 7.86 14.32
N ARG A 348 -13.72 8.39 15.51
CA ARG A 348 -14.74 9.42 15.72
C ARG A 348 -14.44 10.67 14.90
N VAL A 349 -13.23 11.21 15.01
CA VAL A 349 -12.82 12.42 14.29
C VAL A 349 -12.79 12.20 12.78
N LEU A 350 -12.36 11.02 12.32
CA LEU A 350 -12.22 10.75 10.90
C LEU A 350 -13.56 10.45 10.24
N PHE A 351 -14.41 9.62 10.84
CA PHE A 351 -15.57 9.04 10.16
C PHE A 351 -16.92 9.38 10.76
N GLN A 352 -17.05 9.71 12.03
CA GLN A 352 -18.34 9.89 12.69
C GLN A 352 -19.07 11.15 12.19
N ARG A 353 -19.63 11.05 10.97
CA ARG A 353 -20.40 12.10 10.28
C ARG A 353 -21.44 11.45 9.39
N GLY A 354 -22.59 12.12 9.18
CA GLY A 354 -23.68 11.60 8.36
C GLY A 354 -24.18 10.26 8.90
N GLU A 355 -24.22 9.25 8.05
CA GLU A 355 -24.69 7.90 8.39
C GLU A 355 -23.71 7.08 9.25
N PHE A 356 -22.51 7.58 9.51
CA PHE A 356 -21.54 6.88 10.36
C PHE A 356 -21.79 7.19 11.83
N THR A 357 -22.53 6.32 12.49
CA THR A 357 -23.04 6.49 13.87
C THR A 357 -21.98 6.24 14.95
N ALA A 358 -22.35 6.42 16.22
CA ALA A 358 -21.52 6.06 17.37
C ALA A 358 -21.27 4.54 17.44
N ASP A 359 -22.26 3.70 17.09
CA ASP A 359 -22.09 2.24 17.02
C ASP A 359 -21.11 1.85 15.91
N SER A 360 -21.18 2.53 14.75
CA SER A 360 -20.20 2.40 13.66
C SER A 360 -18.78 2.73 14.15
N THR A 361 -18.66 3.80 14.94
CA THR A 361 -17.39 4.23 15.56
C THR A 361 -16.87 3.16 16.51
N PHE A 362 -17.71 2.63 17.39
CA PHE A 362 -17.33 1.60 18.34
C PHE A 362 -16.87 0.30 17.65
N GLY A 363 -17.64 -0.21 16.67
CA GLY A 363 -17.28 -1.42 15.93
C GLY A 363 -15.98 -1.24 15.15
N THR A 364 -15.86 -0.14 14.40
CA THR A 364 -14.66 0.14 13.59
C THR A 364 -13.43 0.36 14.45
N SER A 365 -13.54 1.07 15.59
CA SER A 365 -12.40 1.32 16.50
C SER A 365 -11.84 0.03 17.09
N ARG A 366 -12.70 -0.96 17.41
CA ARG A 366 -12.26 -2.28 17.91
C ARG A 366 -11.49 -3.06 16.84
N ALA A 367 -11.97 -3.09 15.60
CA ALA A 367 -11.24 -3.71 14.49
C ALA A 367 -9.90 -2.98 14.24
N PHE A 368 -9.92 -1.64 14.25
CA PHE A 368 -8.74 -0.82 14.08
C PHE A 368 -7.68 -1.08 15.17
N MET A 369 -8.10 -1.22 16.41
CA MET A 369 -7.22 -1.57 17.53
C MET A 369 -6.49 -2.90 17.27
N ILE A 370 -7.20 -3.95 16.82
CA ILE A 370 -6.58 -5.25 16.52
C ILE A 370 -5.55 -5.11 15.39
N TYR A 371 -5.88 -4.43 14.29
CA TYR A 371 -4.91 -4.21 13.21
C TYR A 371 -3.74 -3.32 13.64
N ALA A 372 -3.93 -2.38 14.57
CA ALA A 372 -2.86 -1.53 15.09
C ALA A 372 -1.80 -2.35 15.87
N PHE A 373 -2.19 -3.42 16.58
CA PHE A 373 -1.22 -4.37 17.13
C PHE A 373 -0.32 -4.99 16.06
N GLY A 374 -0.87 -5.20 14.86
CA GLY A 374 -0.11 -5.73 13.71
C GLY A 374 0.86 -4.72 13.06
N LEU A 375 0.79 -3.43 13.39
CA LEU A 375 1.58 -2.41 12.69
C LEU A 375 3.09 -2.66 12.71
N ILE A 376 3.62 -3.11 13.86
CA ILE A 376 5.04 -3.46 14.02
C ILE A 376 5.39 -4.61 13.09
N THR A 377 4.55 -5.63 13.11
CA THR A 377 4.71 -6.85 12.31
C THR A 377 4.67 -6.52 10.81
N PHE A 378 3.69 -5.75 10.37
CA PHE A 378 3.56 -5.35 8.96
C PHE A 378 4.75 -4.51 8.49
N SER A 379 5.27 -3.64 9.37
CA SER A 379 6.47 -2.84 9.08
C SER A 379 7.70 -3.71 8.88
N LEU A 380 7.89 -4.72 9.72
CA LEU A 380 9.01 -5.66 9.63
C LEU A 380 8.86 -6.64 8.45
N GLU A 381 7.62 -6.99 8.06
CA GLU A 381 7.37 -7.83 6.88
C GLU A 381 7.97 -7.18 5.63
N VAL A 382 7.74 -5.88 5.46
CA VAL A 382 8.28 -5.15 4.31
C VAL A 382 9.81 -5.24 4.28
N LEU A 383 10.48 -5.02 5.41
CA LEU A 383 11.94 -5.11 5.50
C LEU A 383 12.46 -6.51 5.16
N PHE A 384 11.93 -7.54 5.81
CA PHE A 384 12.45 -8.90 5.65
C PHE A 384 12.22 -9.43 4.24
N VAL A 385 11.03 -9.23 3.66
CA VAL A 385 10.74 -9.65 2.29
C VAL A 385 11.70 -8.98 1.31
N HIS A 386 11.95 -7.67 1.42
CA HIS A 386 12.89 -6.96 0.56
C HIS A 386 14.35 -7.38 0.79
N SER A 387 14.72 -7.78 2.02
CA SER A 387 16.05 -8.33 2.31
C SER A 387 16.28 -9.66 1.58
N PHE A 388 15.28 -10.56 1.56
CA PHE A 388 15.36 -11.79 0.77
C PHE A 388 15.43 -11.50 -0.74
N PHE A 389 14.66 -10.55 -1.24
CA PHE A 389 14.71 -10.14 -2.65
C PHE A 389 16.08 -9.55 -3.04
N ALA A 390 16.71 -8.78 -2.16
CA ALA A 390 18.07 -8.29 -2.37
C ALA A 390 19.09 -9.43 -2.47
N LEU A 391 18.90 -10.53 -1.72
CA LEU A 391 19.68 -11.75 -1.81
C LEU A 391 19.30 -12.64 -3.00
N LYS A 392 18.41 -12.17 -3.90
CA LYS A 392 17.85 -12.92 -5.04
C LYS A 392 17.08 -14.19 -4.65
N ASP A 393 16.63 -14.28 -3.40
CA ASP A 393 15.79 -15.36 -2.90
C ASP A 393 14.32 -14.92 -2.84
N THR A 394 13.59 -15.18 -3.90
CA THR A 394 12.14 -14.95 -3.96
C THR A 394 11.34 -16.15 -3.43
N LYS A 395 11.94 -17.35 -3.40
CA LYS A 395 11.25 -18.59 -3.03
C LYS A 395 10.89 -18.60 -1.55
N THR A 396 11.83 -18.27 -0.67
CA THR A 396 11.61 -18.31 0.78
C THR A 396 10.42 -17.45 1.22
N PRO A 397 10.34 -16.13 0.94
CA PRO A 397 9.20 -15.33 1.38
C PRO A 397 7.87 -15.74 0.74
N VAL A 398 7.88 -16.28 -0.49
CA VAL A 398 6.67 -16.78 -1.16
C VAL A 398 6.19 -18.07 -0.51
N THR A 399 7.06 -19.07 -0.29
CA THR A 399 6.69 -20.35 0.33
C THR A 399 6.10 -20.14 1.72
N TYR A 400 6.80 -19.40 2.59
CA TYR A 400 6.28 -19.12 3.94
C TYR A 400 5.09 -18.15 3.91
N GLY A 401 4.98 -17.30 2.89
CA GLY A 401 3.79 -16.51 2.63
C GLY A 401 2.56 -17.40 2.40
N ILE A 402 2.66 -18.41 1.55
CA ILE A 402 1.58 -19.37 1.27
C ILE A 402 1.20 -20.14 2.55
N LEU A 403 2.18 -20.65 3.31
CA LEU A 403 1.91 -21.35 4.57
C LEU A 403 1.17 -20.44 5.57
N CYS A 404 1.54 -19.17 5.64
CA CYS A 404 0.86 -18.22 6.52
C CYS A 404 -0.55 -17.84 6.04
N VAL A 405 -0.85 -17.91 4.73
CA VAL A 405 -2.23 -17.80 4.23
C VAL A 405 -3.09 -18.96 4.74
N PHE A 406 -2.59 -20.19 4.71
CA PHE A 406 -3.31 -21.32 5.30
C PHE A 406 -3.54 -21.16 6.81
N LEU A 407 -2.52 -20.68 7.52
CA LEU A 407 -2.64 -20.37 8.95
C LEU A 407 -3.70 -19.30 9.21
N ASP A 408 -3.70 -18.23 8.41
CA ASP A 408 -4.68 -17.14 8.46
C ASP A 408 -6.10 -17.66 8.30
N ILE A 409 -6.36 -18.42 7.25
CA ILE A 409 -7.67 -19.01 6.95
C ILE A 409 -8.12 -19.94 8.11
N THR A 410 -7.24 -20.79 8.58
CA THR A 410 -7.56 -21.74 9.66
C THR A 410 -7.91 -21.00 10.96
N LEU A 411 -7.11 -20.00 11.33
CA LEU A 411 -7.36 -19.17 12.50
C LEU A 411 -8.62 -18.32 12.35
N ALA A 412 -8.86 -17.73 11.16
CA ALA A 412 -10.05 -16.93 10.89
C ALA A 412 -11.32 -17.78 11.07
N ILE A 413 -11.35 -19.00 10.53
CA ILE A 413 -12.48 -19.93 10.71
C ILE A 413 -12.65 -20.32 12.20
N ALA A 414 -11.56 -20.63 12.90
CA ALA A 414 -11.60 -21.03 14.31
C ALA A 414 -12.08 -19.88 15.23
N LEU A 415 -11.62 -18.65 14.94
CA LEU A 415 -11.93 -17.49 15.76
C LEU A 415 -13.23 -16.77 15.35
N LEU A 416 -13.84 -17.15 14.22
CA LEU A 416 -15.07 -16.53 13.73
C LEU A 416 -16.23 -16.62 14.74
N LYS A 417 -16.48 -17.82 15.29
CA LYS A 417 -17.55 -18.04 16.26
C LYS A 417 -17.35 -17.30 17.59
N PRO A 418 -16.18 -17.41 18.27
CA PRO A 418 -15.98 -16.76 19.57
C PRO A 418 -15.76 -15.25 19.51
N LEU A 419 -15.16 -14.72 18.44
CA LEU A 419 -14.73 -13.32 18.38
C LEU A 419 -15.37 -12.52 17.23
N GLY A 420 -16.15 -13.14 16.34
CA GLY A 420 -16.77 -12.47 15.20
C GLY A 420 -15.73 -11.82 14.29
N PHE A 421 -15.99 -10.57 13.89
CA PHE A 421 -15.08 -9.80 13.02
C PHE A 421 -13.70 -9.54 13.64
N LEU A 422 -13.60 -9.48 14.97
CA LEU A 422 -12.30 -9.35 15.66
C LEU A 422 -11.45 -10.62 15.49
N GLY A 423 -12.10 -11.79 15.35
CA GLY A 423 -11.42 -13.05 15.06
C GLY A 423 -10.72 -13.03 13.70
N ILE A 424 -11.37 -12.46 12.66
CA ILE A 424 -10.78 -12.31 11.32
C ILE A 424 -9.58 -11.35 11.37
N ALA A 425 -9.75 -10.18 12.01
CA ALA A 425 -8.66 -9.22 12.18
C ALA A 425 -7.47 -9.82 12.97
N GLY A 426 -7.79 -10.57 14.05
CA GLY A 426 -6.79 -11.25 14.89
C GLY A 426 -6.04 -12.35 14.14
N ALA A 427 -6.73 -13.17 13.37
CA ALA A 427 -6.14 -14.21 12.53
C ALA A 427 -5.11 -13.61 11.55
N PHE A 428 -5.48 -12.53 10.87
CA PHE A 428 -4.59 -11.81 9.97
C PHE A 428 -3.33 -11.30 10.68
N VAL A 429 -3.45 -10.69 11.87
CA VAL A 429 -2.30 -10.20 12.64
C VAL A 429 -1.42 -11.34 13.12
N ILE A 430 -2.01 -12.43 13.63
CA ILE A 430 -1.27 -13.60 14.14
C ILE A 430 -0.52 -14.30 13.00
N SER A 431 -1.17 -14.52 11.86
CA SER A 431 -0.55 -15.17 10.70
C SER A 431 0.64 -14.36 10.15
N LYS A 432 0.49 -13.04 10.07
CA LYS A 432 1.57 -12.13 9.69
C LYS A 432 2.72 -12.13 10.71
N THR A 433 2.40 -12.18 12.00
CA THR A 433 3.40 -12.28 13.06
C THR A 433 4.19 -13.58 12.95
N ALA A 434 3.51 -14.71 12.73
CA ALA A 434 4.17 -15.99 12.50
C ALA A 434 5.12 -15.95 11.29
N LYS A 435 4.67 -15.34 10.17
CA LYS A 435 5.50 -15.16 8.96
C LYS A 435 6.81 -14.42 9.28
N ILE A 436 6.73 -13.34 10.05
CA ILE A 436 7.91 -12.51 10.37
C ILE A 436 8.87 -13.24 11.30
N ILE A 437 8.35 -13.96 12.29
CA ILE A 437 9.19 -14.77 13.16
C ILE A 437 9.96 -15.80 12.34
N ILE A 438 9.29 -16.50 11.42
CA ILE A 438 9.93 -17.48 10.54
C ILE A 438 10.95 -16.83 9.62
N LEU A 439 10.58 -15.76 8.91
CA LEU A 439 11.49 -15.07 8.00
C LEU A 439 12.69 -14.46 8.74
N GLY A 440 12.47 -13.88 9.92
CA GLY A 440 13.52 -13.34 10.77
C GLY A 440 14.50 -14.43 11.24
N ALA A 441 13.99 -15.60 11.66
CA ALA A 441 14.83 -16.72 12.06
C ALA A 441 15.68 -17.26 10.91
N ILE A 442 15.10 -17.38 9.70
CA ILE A 442 15.83 -17.82 8.50
C ILE A 442 16.89 -16.77 8.11
N LEU A 443 16.52 -15.49 8.13
CA LEU A 443 17.44 -14.41 7.78
C LEU A 443 18.60 -14.33 8.77
N ASN A 444 18.36 -14.52 10.07
CA ASN A 444 19.39 -14.56 11.11
C ASN A 444 20.38 -15.74 10.94
N LYS A 445 19.89 -16.89 10.45
CA LYS A 445 20.77 -18.04 10.12
C LYS A 445 21.66 -17.75 8.90
N ARG A 446 21.17 -16.97 7.93
CA ARG A 446 21.92 -16.62 6.71
C ARG A 446 22.89 -15.44 6.93
N CYS A 447 22.47 -14.50 7.74
CA CYS A 447 23.19 -13.28 8.05
C CYS A 447 23.53 -13.29 9.55
N ALA A 448 24.62 -13.97 9.92
CA ALA A 448 25.02 -14.10 11.32
C ALA A 448 25.17 -12.71 11.99
N GLY A 449 24.61 -12.55 13.19
CA GLY A 449 24.66 -11.31 13.94
C GLY A 449 23.54 -10.30 13.64
N LEU A 450 22.48 -10.71 12.92
CA LEU A 450 21.33 -9.83 12.69
C LEU A 450 20.63 -9.44 14.01
N PHE A 451 20.45 -10.40 14.90
CA PHE A 451 19.93 -10.22 16.27
C PHE A 451 21.04 -10.42 17.29
N ASP A 452 22.01 -9.50 17.30
CA ASP A 452 23.07 -9.50 18.31
C ASP A 452 22.50 -9.21 19.72
N LEU A 453 23.17 -9.70 20.77
CA LEU A 453 22.80 -9.45 22.18
C LEU A 453 22.66 -7.96 22.52
N LYS A 454 23.27 -7.09 21.74
CA LYS A 454 23.08 -5.63 21.83
C LYS A 454 21.66 -5.13 21.59
N ILE A 455 20.78 -6.00 21.01
CA ILE A 455 19.37 -5.66 20.81
C ILE A 455 18.58 -5.71 22.13
N VAL A 456 18.99 -6.52 23.10
CA VAL A 456 18.27 -6.68 24.37
C VAL A 456 18.21 -5.37 25.18
N PRO A 457 19.36 -4.68 25.46
CA PRO A 457 19.32 -3.41 26.18
C PRO A 457 18.54 -2.33 25.40
N TYR A 458 18.56 -2.37 24.08
CA TYR A 458 17.74 -1.49 23.25
C TYR A 458 16.23 -1.74 23.47
N LEU A 459 15.79 -3.01 23.43
CA LEU A 459 14.38 -3.37 23.66
C LEU A 459 13.92 -3.03 25.08
N ILE A 460 14.77 -3.18 26.10
CA ILE A 460 14.47 -2.78 27.48
C ILE A 460 14.24 -1.26 27.56
N LYS A 461 15.12 -0.45 26.96
CA LYS A 461 14.97 1.01 26.93
C LYS A 461 13.70 1.41 26.19
N LEU A 462 13.44 0.81 25.04
CA LEU A 462 12.25 1.07 24.25
C LEU A 462 10.97 0.67 25.00
N SER A 463 10.96 -0.48 25.68
CA SER A 463 9.82 -0.90 26.51
C SER A 463 9.57 0.09 27.65
N ALA A 464 10.61 0.56 28.32
CA ALA A 464 10.48 1.57 29.39
C ALA A 464 9.90 2.89 28.86
N THR A 465 10.42 3.40 27.73
CA THR A 465 9.86 4.62 27.10
C THR A 465 8.42 4.42 26.64
N THR A 466 8.09 3.24 26.14
CA THR A 466 6.73 2.88 25.71
C THR A 466 5.76 2.79 26.90
N CYS A 467 6.18 2.22 28.03
CA CYS A 467 5.36 2.22 29.25
C CYS A 467 5.05 3.65 29.73
N VAL A 468 6.06 4.53 29.72
CA VAL A 468 5.86 5.95 30.10
C VAL A 468 4.91 6.65 29.10
N LEU A 469 5.05 6.37 27.79
CA LEU A 469 4.11 6.87 26.77
C LEU A 469 2.67 6.42 27.08
N LEU A 470 2.43 5.14 27.35
CA LEU A 470 1.10 4.62 27.65
C LEU A 470 0.51 5.21 28.94
N LEU A 471 1.34 5.38 29.98
CA LEU A 471 0.91 6.01 31.23
C LEU A 471 0.55 7.48 31.03
N SER A 472 1.38 8.23 30.28
CA SER A 472 1.10 9.63 29.96
C SER A 472 -0.16 9.78 29.10
N LEU A 473 -0.35 8.89 28.13
CA LEU A 473 -1.55 8.86 27.30
C LEU A 473 -2.81 8.61 28.12
N ARG A 474 -2.78 7.61 29.00
CA ARG A 474 -3.90 7.30 29.89
C ARG A 474 -4.22 8.45 30.85
N PHE A 475 -3.20 9.10 31.40
CA PHE A 475 -3.35 10.26 32.28
C PHE A 475 -4.03 11.42 31.53
N LEU A 476 -3.54 11.75 30.33
CA LEU A 476 -4.08 12.85 29.52
C LEU A 476 -5.51 12.59 29.04
N LEU A 477 -5.86 11.34 28.72
CA LEU A 477 -7.24 10.95 28.36
C LEU A 477 -8.20 10.99 29.54
N GLY A 478 -7.71 10.82 30.78
CA GLY A 478 -8.55 10.88 31.98
C GLY A 478 -8.97 12.30 32.40
N ILE A 479 -8.41 13.34 31.78
CA ILE A 479 -8.65 14.73 32.15
C ILE A 479 -9.91 15.32 31.50
N ASN A 480 -10.38 14.77 30.38
CA ASN A 480 -11.41 15.37 29.54
C ASN A 480 -12.62 14.47 29.29
N ASN A 481 -13.79 15.10 29.25
CA ASN A 481 -15.05 14.49 28.85
C ASN A 481 -15.66 15.36 27.71
N PRO A 482 -15.39 15.09 26.43
CA PRO A 482 -15.75 15.99 25.35
C PRO A 482 -17.18 15.77 24.85
N ASP A 483 -17.97 16.84 24.82
CA ASP A 483 -19.35 16.83 24.32
C ASP A 483 -19.45 17.16 22.82
N SER A 484 -18.37 17.64 22.17
CA SER A 484 -18.36 18.03 20.75
C SER A 484 -17.23 17.41 19.94
N LEU A 485 -17.39 17.33 18.59
CA LEU A 485 -16.35 16.84 17.67
C LEU A 485 -15.06 17.69 17.71
N ILE A 486 -15.19 19.01 17.88
CA ILE A 486 -14.06 19.94 17.99
C ILE A 486 -13.28 19.65 19.27
N ASN A 487 -13.98 19.46 20.38
CA ASN A 487 -13.36 19.10 21.65
C ASN A 487 -12.68 17.72 21.56
N THR A 488 -13.31 16.74 20.90
CA THR A 488 -12.69 15.42 20.66
C THR A 488 -11.40 15.56 19.84
N PHE A 489 -11.38 16.38 18.79
CA PHE A 489 -10.17 16.60 18.00
C PHE A 489 -9.06 17.25 18.81
N ALA A 490 -9.34 18.33 19.52
CA ALA A 490 -8.34 19.09 20.26
C ALA A 490 -7.87 18.36 21.53
N PHE A 491 -8.80 17.88 22.34
CA PHE A 491 -8.54 17.40 23.70
C PHE A 491 -8.40 15.88 23.81
N ASP A 492 -9.11 15.08 23.00
CA ASP A 492 -8.98 13.63 23.05
C ASP A 492 -7.97 13.08 22.04
N LEU A 493 -7.67 13.81 20.96
CA LEU A 493 -6.76 13.34 19.93
C LEU A 493 -5.43 14.11 19.93
N MET A 494 -5.49 15.45 19.73
CA MET A 494 -4.25 16.23 19.54
C MET A 494 -3.45 16.38 20.83
N LEU A 495 -4.09 16.80 21.92
CA LEU A 495 -3.40 17.03 23.19
C LEU A 495 -2.78 15.74 23.76
N PRO A 496 -3.52 14.61 23.91
CA PRO A 496 -2.93 13.37 24.39
C PRO A 496 -1.90 12.78 23.42
N GLY A 497 -2.18 12.83 22.11
CA GLY A 497 -1.28 12.28 21.09
C GLY A 497 0.06 13.03 21.04
N ILE A 498 0.04 14.35 20.93
CA ILE A 498 1.25 15.18 20.92
C ILE A 498 1.96 15.13 22.27
N GLY A 499 1.21 15.24 23.38
CA GLY A 499 1.76 15.16 24.73
C GLY A 499 2.51 13.84 24.97
N ALA A 500 1.89 12.72 24.64
CA ALA A 500 2.52 11.40 24.78
C ALA A 500 3.76 11.24 23.87
N LEU A 501 3.73 11.77 22.65
CA LEU A 501 4.91 11.77 21.76
C LEU A 501 6.05 12.63 22.31
N LEU A 502 5.75 13.79 22.87
CA LEU A 502 6.77 14.64 23.49
C LEU A 502 7.41 13.96 24.70
N VAL A 503 6.59 13.30 25.53
CA VAL A 503 7.08 12.50 26.66
C VAL A 503 7.95 11.34 26.17
N PHE A 504 7.52 10.61 25.12
CA PHE A 504 8.31 9.55 24.50
C PHE A 504 9.66 10.06 23.96
N ALA A 505 9.66 11.20 23.28
CA ALA A 505 10.87 11.82 22.75
C ALA A 505 11.82 12.26 23.89
N GLY A 506 11.27 12.86 24.95
CA GLY A 506 12.03 13.24 26.15
C GLY A 506 12.67 12.05 26.86
N CYS A 507 11.90 10.96 27.07
CA CYS A 507 12.42 9.71 27.63
C CYS A 507 13.47 9.06 26.72
N SER A 508 13.26 9.07 25.40
CA SER A 508 14.23 8.55 24.43
C SER A 508 15.56 9.33 24.45
N TYR A 509 15.49 10.64 24.66
CA TYR A 509 16.66 11.49 24.84
C TYR A 509 17.41 11.17 26.14
N LEU A 510 16.69 11.07 27.27
CA LEU A 510 17.26 10.76 28.58
C LEU A 510 17.92 9.37 28.63
N LEU A 511 17.27 8.35 28.04
CA LEU A 511 17.78 6.98 27.96
C LEU A 511 18.84 6.80 26.85
N ARG A 512 19.19 7.88 26.15
CA ARG A 512 20.18 7.92 25.08
C ARG A 512 19.97 6.84 24.02
N ILE A 513 18.73 6.76 23.50
CA ILE A 513 18.40 5.84 22.41
C ILE A 513 19.05 6.37 21.12
N ASP A 514 19.86 5.52 20.46
CA ASP A 514 20.65 5.94 19.30
C ASP A 514 19.79 6.26 18.07
N GLU A 515 18.67 5.55 17.89
CA GLU A 515 17.69 5.78 16.83
C GLU A 515 17.05 7.18 16.94
N PHE A 516 16.82 7.67 18.17
CA PHE A 516 16.36 9.05 18.40
C PHE A 516 17.40 10.07 17.94
N LYS A 517 18.68 9.86 18.29
CA LYS A 517 19.77 10.74 17.85
C LYS A 517 19.90 10.76 16.33
N ALA A 518 19.78 9.58 15.70
CA ALA A 518 19.81 9.46 14.24
C ALA A 518 18.67 10.26 13.58
N LEU A 519 17.44 10.18 14.12
CA LEU A 519 16.30 10.98 13.62
C LEU A 519 16.54 12.49 13.79
N VAL A 520 17.02 12.93 14.95
CA VAL A 520 17.31 14.35 15.20
C VAL A 520 18.42 14.85 14.27
N SER A 521 19.47 14.05 14.03
CA SER A 521 20.55 14.42 13.11
C SER A 521 20.04 14.57 11.66
N LEU A 522 19.16 13.69 11.20
CA LEU A 522 18.53 13.78 9.88
C LEU A 522 17.67 15.06 9.73
N LEU A 523 16.91 15.41 10.75
CA LEU A 523 16.11 16.64 10.75
C LEU A 523 16.98 17.90 10.73
N ARG A 524 18.09 17.90 11.47
CA ARG A 524 19.07 19.02 11.46
C ARG A 524 19.74 19.17 10.11
N TYR A 525 20.18 18.06 9.50
CA TYR A 525 20.83 18.07 8.18
C TYR A 525 19.88 18.60 7.10
N ARG A 526 18.63 18.17 7.12
CA ARG A 526 17.61 18.67 6.19
C ARG A 526 17.33 20.17 6.37
N ARG A 527 17.37 20.67 7.60
CA ARG A 527 17.18 22.09 7.89
C ARG A 527 18.37 22.94 7.39
N ALA A 528 19.58 22.43 7.56
CA ALA A 528 20.79 23.06 7.02
C ALA A 528 20.81 23.06 5.48
N ALA A 529 20.41 21.95 4.84
CA ALA A 529 20.32 21.87 3.38
C ALA A 529 19.24 22.82 2.80
N ILE A 530 18.13 23.00 3.50
CA ILE A 530 17.08 23.95 3.09
C ILE A 530 17.54 25.40 3.29
N SER A 531 18.28 25.72 4.36
CA SER A 531 18.80 27.07 4.60
C SER A 531 19.86 27.47 3.58
N THR A 532 20.73 26.54 3.17
CA THR A 532 21.71 26.80 2.09
C THR A 532 21.02 27.03 0.74
N LEU A 533 19.99 26.24 0.40
CA LEU A 533 19.19 26.47 -0.82
C LEU A 533 18.42 27.79 -0.80
N TYR A 534 18.03 28.29 0.39
CA TYR A 534 17.37 29.59 0.52
C TYR A 534 18.38 30.76 0.43
N GLU A 535 19.61 30.57 0.86
CA GLU A 535 20.69 31.57 0.73
C GLU A 535 21.24 31.65 -0.71
N GLU A 536 21.30 30.52 -1.42
CA GLU A 536 21.66 30.47 -2.84
C GLU A 536 20.58 31.01 -3.79
N ALA A 537 19.32 31.06 -3.34
CA ALA A 537 18.18 31.57 -4.11
C ALA A 537 17.93 33.08 -3.88
N LYS A 538 18.66 33.74 -2.98
CA LYS A 538 18.69 35.18 -2.77
C LYS A 538 19.87 35.81 -3.50
#